data_bd567e5768b8d770878f60aea8700e6b
#
_entry.id   bd567e5768b8d770878f60aea8700e6b
#
_cell.length_a   1.000
_cell.length_b   1.000
_cell.length_c   1.000
_cell.angle_alpha   90.00
_cell.angle_beta   90.00
_cell.angle_gamma   90.00
#
_symmetry.space_group_name_H-M   'P 1'
#
loop_
_entity.id
_entity.type
_entity.pdbx_description
1 polymer ?
#
loop_
_entity_poly.entity_id
_entity_poly.type
_entity_poly.pdbx_seq_one_letter_code
_entity_poly.pdbx_strand_id
1 'polypeptide(L)'
;MILSAMKPKTLVLAAMALAVAAFPAAAHHSTAMFDASKTVTVEGTVKQFLWTNPHSWIYLTVADANGQTAEWPIELGGPGGLLRQGWTAKTLTPGMKVKATVHPLREGKVGGQFVSLILPYGKQLGDSSTDAPQ
;
A
#
# COMPACT_ATOMS: atom_id res chain seq x y z
N MET A 1 -32.42 -8.06 49.96
CA MET A 1 -31.79 -7.76 48.65
C MET A 1 -32.33 -8.76 47.64
N ILE A 2 -33.14 -8.30 46.71
CA ILE A 2 -33.65 -9.15 45.65
C ILE A 2 -32.76 -8.89 44.43
N LEU A 3 -31.86 -9.83 44.11
CA LEU A 3 -31.12 -9.86 42.85
C LEU A 3 -32.10 -10.29 41.73
N SER A 4 -32.62 -9.32 40.98
CA SER A 4 -33.43 -9.62 39.82
C SER A 4 -32.50 -10.28 38.74
N ALA A 5 -32.65 -11.58 38.55
CA ALA A 5 -31.96 -12.30 37.50
C ALA A 5 -32.35 -11.73 36.13
N MET A 6 -31.41 -11.14 35.41
CA MET A 6 -31.61 -10.70 34.02
C MET A 6 -31.97 -11.90 33.17
N LYS A 7 -33.10 -11.78 32.44
CA LYS A 7 -33.57 -12.84 31.55
C LYS A 7 -32.53 -13.12 30.45
N PRO A 8 -32.31 -14.39 30.08
CA PRO A 8 -31.24 -14.79 29.14
C PRO A 8 -31.29 -14.08 27.79
N LYS A 9 -32.46 -13.62 27.34
CA LYS A 9 -32.62 -12.85 26.09
C LYS A 9 -31.96 -11.48 26.13
N THR A 10 -31.85 -10.82 27.29
CA THR A 10 -31.19 -9.52 27.46
C THR A 10 -29.66 -9.65 27.47
N LEU A 11 -29.15 -10.78 27.96
CA LEU A 11 -27.69 -11.07 27.94
C LEU A 11 -27.20 -11.32 26.50
N VAL A 12 -27.98 -12.00 25.66
CA VAL A 12 -27.62 -12.28 24.26
C VAL A 12 -27.57 -11.01 23.43
N LEU A 13 -28.53 -10.08 23.65
CA LEU A 13 -28.52 -8.78 22.96
C LEU A 13 -27.35 -7.88 23.39
N ALA A 14 -26.98 -7.90 24.66
CA ALA A 14 -25.83 -7.16 25.17
C ALA A 14 -24.49 -7.72 24.62
N ALA A 15 -24.36 -9.05 24.50
CA ALA A 15 -23.18 -9.70 23.92
C ALA A 15 -23.05 -9.42 22.39
N MET A 16 -24.17 -9.37 21.65
CA MET A 16 -24.14 -8.99 20.22
C MET A 16 -23.80 -7.51 20.02
N ALA A 17 -24.24 -6.61 20.90
CA ALA A 17 -23.90 -5.19 20.81
C ALA A 17 -22.42 -4.92 21.08
N LEU A 18 -21.76 -5.73 21.96
CA LEU A 18 -20.33 -5.62 22.20
C LEU A 18 -19.47 -6.16 21.04
N ALA A 19 -19.97 -7.16 20.31
CA ALA A 19 -19.26 -7.75 19.18
C ALA A 19 -19.19 -6.81 17.95
N VAL A 20 -20.13 -5.88 17.79
CA VAL A 20 -20.15 -4.92 16.67
C VAL A 20 -19.23 -3.73 16.91
N ALA A 21 -18.85 -3.43 18.16
CA ALA A 21 -17.94 -2.30 18.48
C ALA A 21 -16.46 -2.59 18.28
N ALA A 22 -16.07 -3.83 17.93
CA ALA A 22 -14.67 -4.25 17.82
C ALA A 22 -14.07 -4.17 16.41
N PHE A 23 -14.83 -3.75 15.39
CA PHE A 23 -14.39 -3.83 13.99
C PHE A 23 -13.72 -2.59 13.34
N PRO A 24 -13.59 -1.39 13.94
CA PRO A 24 -12.89 -0.30 13.24
C PRO A 24 -11.37 -0.23 13.46
N ALA A 25 -10.79 -1.06 14.31
CA ALA A 25 -9.37 -0.91 14.66
C ALA A 25 -8.38 -1.43 13.61
N ALA A 26 -8.80 -2.27 12.66
CA ALA A 26 -7.89 -2.88 11.69
C ALA A 26 -7.61 -2.00 10.45
N ALA A 27 -8.45 -1.00 10.15
CA ALA A 27 -8.32 -0.18 8.95
C ALA A 27 -7.30 0.96 9.07
N HIS A 28 -6.90 1.37 10.28
CA HIS A 28 -5.97 2.49 10.50
C HIS A 28 -4.49 2.09 10.60
N HIS A 29 -4.16 0.79 10.62
CA HIS A 29 -2.79 0.34 10.78
C HIS A 29 -1.97 0.28 9.48
N SER A 30 -2.59 0.25 8.30
CA SER A 30 -1.87 0.04 7.04
C SER A 30 -1.00 1.23 6.62
N THR A 31 -1.42 2.48 6.89
CA THR A 31 -0.65 3.68 6.53
C THR A 31 0.39 4.05 7.57
N ALA A 32 0.23 3.64 8.84
CA ALA A 32 1.15 3.94 9.92
C ALA A 32 2.52 3.26 9.77
N MET A 33 2.63 2.20 8.95
CA MET A 33 3.89 1.50 8.69
C MET A 33 4.84 2.26 7.76
N PHE A 34 4.33 3.25 7.01
CA PHE A 34 5.13 4.06 6.08
C PHE A 34 5.53 5.40 6.70
N ASP A 35 6.71 5.89 6.36
CA ASP A 35 7.17 7.22 6.77
C ASP A 35 6.88 8.25 5.68
N ALA A 36 5.71 8.89 5.79
CA ALA A 36 5.26 9.90 4.82
C ALA A 36 6.11 11.19 4.81
N SER A 37 7.01 11.37 5.77
CA SER A 37 7.94 12.51 5.79
C SER A 37 9.20 12.27 4.96
N LYS A 38 9.38 11.06 4.43
CA LYS A 38 10.55 10.65 3.65
C LYS A 38 10.13 10.08 2.31
N THR A 39 11.01 10.20 1.35
CA THR A 39 10.92 9.51 0.06
C THR A 39 12.22 8.79 -0.26
N VAL A 40 12.07 7.65 -0.91
CA VAL A 40 13.19 6.88 -1.48
C VAL A 40 12.87 6.61 -2.93
N THR A 41 13.86 6.81 -3.80
CA THR A 41 13.74 6.53 -5.23
C THR A 41 14.62 5.35 -5.58
N VAL A 42 14.05 4.37 -6.29
CA VAL A 42 14.73 3.16 -6.75
C VAL A 42 14.48 2.93 -8.23
N GLU A 43 15.49 2.43 -8.91
CA GLU A 43 15.37 1.92 -10.28
C GLU A 43 15.29 0.39 -10.23
N GLY A 44 14.33 -0.15 -10.96
CA GLY A 44 14.13 -1.60 -10.98
C GLY A 44 13.36 -2.07 -12.19
N THR A 45 13.24 -3.37 -12.28
CA THR A 45 12.48 -4.05 -13.32
C THR A 45 11.18 -4.58 -12.75
N VAL A 46 10.06 -4.29 -13.38
CA VAL A 46 8.76 -4.82 -12.98
C VAL A 46 8.80 -6.34 -13.05
N LYS A 47 8.62 -6.99 -11.92
CA LYS A 47 8.43 -8.43 -11.80
C LYS A 47 6.95 -8.79 -11.95
N GLN A 48 6.09 -8.02 -11.28
CA GLN A 48 4.65 -8.23 -11.28
C GLN A 48 3.92 -6.91 -10.97
N PHE A 49 2.79 -6.70 -11.62
CA PHE A 49 1.80 -5.70 -11.26
C PHE A 49 0.51 -6.40 -10.88
N LEU A 50 0.15 -6.35 -9.62
CA LEU A 50 -1.03 -6.99 -9.07
C LEU A 50 -2.16 -5.98 -8.96
N TRP A 51 -3.15 -6.11 -9.83
CA TRP A 51 -4.32 -5.25 -9.93
C TRP A 51 -5.46 -5.80 -9.08
N THR A 52 -5.51 -5.44 -7.79
CA THR A 52 -6.43 -6.05 -6.81
C THR A 52 -7.01 -5.02 -5.84
N ASN A 53 -8.16 -5.35 -5.25
CA ASN A 53 -8.73 -4.68 -4.09
C ASN A 53 -8.30 -5.37 -2.78
N PRO A 54 -8.18 -4.65 -1.68
CA PRO A 54 -8.37 -3.20 -1.53
C PRO A 54 -7.21 -2.38 -2.07
N HIS A 55 -6.00 -2.97 -2.23
CA HIS A 55 -4.79 -2.31 -2.69
C HIS A 55 -4.15 -3.09 -3.83
N SER A 56 -3.70 -2.36 -4.84
CA SER A 56 -2.83 -2.88 -5.91
C SER A 56 -1.38 -2.88 -5.47
N TRP A 57 -0.54 -3.70 -6.09
CA TRP A 57 0.86 -3.85 -5.73
C TRP A 57 1.75 -3.89 -6.96
N ILE A 58 2.88 -3.20 -6.87
CA ILE A 58 3.99 -3.35 -7.82
C ILE A 58 5.10 -4.11 -7.09
N TYR A 59 5.61 -5.16 -7.70
CA TYR A 59 6.81 -5.87 -7.26
C TYR A 59 7.93 -5.56 -8.24
N LEU A 60 8.98 -4.87 -7.75
CA LEU A 60 10.16 -4.58 -8.54
C LEU A 60 11.30 -5.52 -8.15
N THR A 61 12.09 -5.93 -9.12
CA THR A 61 13.43 -6.47 -8.89
C THR A 61 14.42 -5.32 -8.94
N VAL A 62 15.07 -5.01 -7.82
CA VAL A 62 16.04 -3.93 -7.69
C VAL A 62 17.41 -4.50 -7.42
N ALA A 63 18.42 -4.12 -8.21
CA ALA A 63 19.81 -4.51 -8.00
C ALA A 63 20.51 -3.47 -7.12
N ASP A 64 21.35 -3.94 -6.19
CA ASP A 64 22.27 -3.09 -5.43
C ASP A 64 23.57 -2.83 -6.20
N ALA A 65 24.49 -2.07 -5.59
CA ALA A 65 25.78 -1.73 -6.18
C ALA A 65 26.67 -2.97 -6.45
N ASN A 66 26.43 -4.10 -5.78
CA ASN A 66 27.16 -5.36 -5.94
C ASN A 66 26.46 -6.31 -6.94
N GLY A 67 25.35 -5.88 -7.57
CA GLY A 67 24.57 -6.71 -8.48
C GLY A 67 23.65 -7.71 -7.79
N GLN A 68 23.56 -7.70 -6.47
CA GLN A 68 22.58 -8.49 -5.73
C GLN A 68 21.19 -7.88 -5.87
N THR A 69 20.19 -8.72 -6.07
CA THR A 69 18.81 -8.28 -6.28
C THR A 69 17.96 -8.50 -5.06
N ALA A 70 17.02 -7.57 -4.83
CA ALA A 70 15.96 -7.70 -3.84
C ALA A 70 14.60 -7.42 -4.51
N GLU A 71 13.56 -8.07 -4.01
CA GLU A 71 12.19 -7.76 -4.39
C GLU A 71 11.68 -6.61 -3.54
N TRP A 72 11.20 -5.55 -4.22
CA TRP A 72 10.61 -4.37 -3.60
C TRP A 72 9.10 -4.37 -3.77
N PRO A 73 8.33 -4.68 -2.74
CA PRO A 73 6.89 -4.53 -2.77
C PRO A 73 6.51 -3.05 -2.59
N ILE A 74 5.72 -2.53 -3.51
CA ILE A 74 5.22 -1.15 -3.49
C ILE A 74 3.70 -1.20 -3.45
N GLU A 75 3.12 -0.65 -2.38
CA GLU A 75 1.68 -0.58 -2.18
C GLU A 75 1.08 0.65 -2.88
N LEU A 76 0.01 0.43 -3.63
CA LEU A 76 -0.80 1.48 -4.25
C LEU A 76 -2.22 1.46 -3.69
N GLY A 77 -3.03 2.40 -4.14
CA GLY A 77 -4.47 2.37 -3.92
C GLY A 77 -5.17 1.25 -4.70
N GLY A 78 -6.46 1.12 -4.48
CA GLY A 78 -7.27 0.14 -5.19
C GLY A 78 -7.53 0.52 -6.66
N PRO A 79 -7.96 -0.45 -7.49
CA PRO A 79 -8.20 -0.27 -8.92
C PRO A 79 -9.12 0.90 -9.26
N GLY A 80 -10.19 1.14 -8.49
CA GLY A 80 -11.11 2.24 -8.75
C GLY A 80 -10.46 3.63 -8.67
N GLY A 81 -9.57 3.85 -7.70
CA GLY A 81 -8.81 5.09 -7.56
C GLY A 81 -7.77 5.23 -8.68
N LEU A 82 -7.07 4.16 -8.99
CA LEU A 82 -6.05 4.14 -10.04
C LEU A 82 -6.65 4.38 -11.44
N LEU A 83 -7.82 3.80 -11.74
CA LEU A 83 -8.54 4.05 -13.00
C LEU A 83 -8.82 5.55 -13.20
N ARG A 84 -9.26 6.25 -12.15
CA ARG A 84 -9.50 7.71 -12.23
C ARG A 84 -8.23 8.52 -12.48
N GLN A 85 -7.07 7.97 -12.15
CA GLN A 85 -5.75 8.55 -12.41
C GLN A 85 -5.15 8.10 -13.76
N GLY A 86 -5.90 7.36 -14.58
CA GLY A 86 -5.47 6.90 -15.89
C GLY A 86 -4.70 5.58 -15.91
N TRP A 87 -4.65 4.85 -14.79
CA TRP A 87 -4.05 3.53 -14.75
C TRP A 87 -5.02 2.45 -15.23
N THR A 88 -4.48 1.38 -15.76
CA THR A 88 -5.21 0.13 -16.04
C THR A 88 -4.37 -1.06 -15.56
N ALA A 89 -4.97 -2.24 -15.54
CA ALA A 89 -4.25 -3.47 -15.22
C ALA A 89 -3.06 -3.74 -16.15
N LYS A 90 -3.01 -3.09 -17.32
CA LYS A 90 -1.95 -3.21 -18.33
C LYS A 90 -0.94 -2.07 -18.32
N THR A 91 -1.08 -1.11 -17.40
CA THR A 91 -0.16 0.04 -17.29
C THR A 91 1.27 -0.41 -17.07
N LEU A 92 1.48 -1.44 -16.28
CA LEU A 92 2.79 -2.05 -16.08
C LEU A 92 2.74 -3.52 -16.49
N THR A 93 3.80 -3.95 -17.17
CA THR A 93 4.01 -5.34 -17.56
C THR A 93 5.36 -5.84 -17.08
N PRO A 94 5.51 -7.14 -16.78
CA PRO A 94 6.79 -7.72 -16.39
C PRO A 94 7.89 -7.39 -17.41
N GLY A 95 9.08 -7.06 -16.92
CA GLY A 95 10.23 -6.69 -17.74
C GLY A 95 10.38 -5.18 -18.00
N MET A 96 9.38 -4.35 -17.72
CA MET A 96 9.53 -2.89 -17.81
C MET A 96 10.56 -2.38 -16.80
N LYS A 97 11.50 -1.55 -17.25
CA LYS A 97 12.43 -0.82 -16.40
C LYS A 97 11.78 0.50 -15.99
N VAL A 98 11.68 0.73 -14.70
CA VAL A 98 10.99 1.88 -14.13
C VAL A 98 11.82 2.53 -13.02
N LYS A 99 11.54 3.80 -12.76
CA LYS A 99 12.07 4.53 -11.61
C LYS A 99 10.91 4.87 -10.69
N ALA A 100 10.88 4.29 -9.50
CA ALA A 100 9.79 4.44 -8.54
C ALA A 100 10.24 5.27 -7.34
N THR A 101 9.39 6.21 -6.92
CA THR A 101 9.54 6.96 -5.67
C THR A 101 8.47 6.49 -4.71
N VAL A 102 8.87 6.19 -3.48
CA VAL A 102 8.00 5.63 -2.44
C VAL A 102 8.23 6.31 -1.09
N HIS A 103 7.23 6.30 -0.24
CA HIS A 103 7.42 6.50 1.20
C HIS A 103 7.92 5.19 1.81
N PRO A 104 9.11 5.18 2.44
CA PRO A 104 9.71 3.94 2.92
C PRO A 104 8.99 3.36 4.13
N LEU A 105 9.19 2.07 4.37
CA LEU A 105 8.77 1.43 5.61
C LEU A 105 9.57 1.97 6.79
N ARG A 106 8.90 2.27 7.91
CA ARG A 106 9.55 2.77 9.15
C ARG A 106 10.56 1.78 9.73
N GLU A 107 10.32 0.49 9.52
CA GLU A 107 11.19 -0.59 10.00
C GLU A 107 12.49 -0.76 9.19
N GLY A 108 12.69 0.03 8.13
CA GLY A 108 13.89 -0.03 7.29
C GLY A 108 13.92 -1.23 6.32
N LYS A 109 12.85 -2.00 6.20
CA LYS A 109 12.72 -3.05 5.19
C LYS A 109 12.56 -2.44 3.80
N VAL A 110 12.98 -3.17 2.76
CA VAL A 110 12.79 -2.77 1.36
C VAL A 110 11.31 -2.71 1.00
N GLY A 111 10.94 -1.77 0.14
CA GLY A 111 9.56 -1.52 -0.25
C GLY A 111 9.02 -0.21 0.28
N GLY A 112 7.76 0.07 0.03
CA GLY A 112 7.13 1.29 0.50
C GLY A 112 5.74 1.54 -0.08
N GLN A 113 5.21 2.71 0.23
CA GLN A 113 3.97 3.21 -0.33
C GLN A 113 4.27 4.06 -1.58
N PHE A 114 3.53 3.82 -2.64
CA PHE A 114 3.69 4.50 -3.91
C PHE A 114 3.52 6.04 -3.79
N VAL A 115 4.44 6.78 -4.41
CA VAL A 115 4.35 8.23 -4.62
C VAL A 115 4.30 8.54 -6.11
N SER A 116 5.32 8.13 -6.86
CA SER A 116 5.39 8.34 -8.30
C SER A 116 6.20 7.25 -9.01
N LEU A 117 6.06 7.18 -10.33
CA LEU A 117 6.78 6.21 -11.14
C LEU A 117 7.05 6.81 -12.53
N ILE A 118 8.27 6.66 -13.02
CA ILE A 118 8.67 7.03 -14.37
C ILE A 118 8.76 5.76 -15.20
N LEU A 119 7.98 5.73 -16.28
CA LEU A 119 7.94 4.63 -17.25
C LEU A 119 9.18 4.65 -18.17
N PRO A 120 9.49 3.54 -18.88
CA PRO A 120 10.68 3.45 -19.73
C PRO A 120 10.80 4.55 -20.80
N TYR A 121 9.67 5.10 -21.26
CA TYR A 121 9.61 6.19 -22.25
C TYR A 121 9.48 7.58 -21.61
N GLY A 122 9.71 7.71 -20.30
CA GLY A 122 9.80 8.98 -19.58
C GLY A 122 8.49 9.55 -19.05
N LYS A 123 7.34 8.92 -19.33
CA LYS A 123 6.05 9.37 -18.78
C LYS A 123 6.02 9.10 -17.25
N GLN A 124 5.66 10.13 -16.51
CA GLN A 124 5.46 10.02 -15.08
C GLN A 124 4.01 9.70 -14.73
N LEU A 125 3.84 8.82 -13.73
CA LEU A 125 2.58 8.48 -13.09
C LEU A 125 2.67 8.83 -11.60
N GLY A 126 1.57 9.32 -11.01
CA GLY A 126 1.53 9.73 -9.61
C GLY A 126 1.90 11.19 -9.39
N ASP A 127 2.33 11.54 -8.17
CA ASP A 127 2.61 12.91 -7.79
C ASP A 127 3.91 13.43 -8.44
N SER A 128 3.81 14.55 -9.16
CA SER A 128 4.96 15.23 -9.76
C SER A 128 5.69 16.19 -8.82
N SER A 129 5.16 16.43 -7.63
CA SER A 129 5.72 17.42 -6.70
C SER A 129 7.00 16.98 -6.00
N THR A 130 7.36 15.69 -6.11
CA THR A 130 8.52 15.10 -5.42
C THR A 130 9.82 15.14 -6.22
N ASP A 131 9.79 15.62 -7.48
CA ASP A 131 10.98 15.66 -8.36
C ASP A 131 11.78 16.98 -8.30
N ALA A 132 11.51 17.87 -7.34
CA ALA A 132 12.35 19.05 -7.15
C ALA A 132 13.67 18.64 -6.47
N PRO A 133 14.83 18.78 -7.12
CA PRO A 133 16.11 18.57 -6.45
C PRO A 133 16.26 19.62 -5.35
N GLN A 134 16.48 19.18 -4.13
CA GLN A 134 16.92 20.02 -3.03
C GLN A 134 18.44 20.17 -3.05
#